data_90ac56d2f316191f7ecb1a64341d07a6
#
_entry.id   90ac56d2f316191f7ecb1a64341d07a6
#
_cell.length_a   1.000
_cell.length_b   1.000
_cell.length_c   1.000
_cell.angle_alpha   90.00
_cell.angle_beta   90.00
_cell.angle_gamma   90.00
#
_symmetry.space_group_name_H-M   'P 1'
#
loop_
_entity.id
_entity.type
_entity.pdbx_description
1 polymer ?
#
loop_
_entity_poly.entity_id
_entity_poly.type
_entity_poly.pdbx_seq_one_letter_code
_entity_poly.pdbx_strand_id
1 'polypeptide(L)'
;MTAGPVVARPVRLAQAAVAVLVVLRLWLSAMAPPVGDEAYYWMWGQKLGWSYLDHPPLHAWLLGAMSVFGWNVFSLRALTWVTLAGTLWIFWLWARRLKPDDPGAWWWPSAALYLATPLFFTMTWLAFHDHLLIVLCLASAHCFLLFAEKWEADGKGVGWLYAAAVLLGLAVLTKYNAVLLGIGVAVFLAAYRPTRSAWRSPHLYLAAILAVAMQAPVIWWNATEGFASLNFHLSERWGRPLAELHPANVVTFLALALIFVGPFLVPAIGAMVLRPLQQSFADRARLLALSVLAVSSLALLILSLFAEVYFYWNIVAFLLLMPLVAGWIQRRWLLAIQLIYGLVFALLSVVNFTLVPITNLFGGNDWTVASIYGWPAVAARVEELEHEHQVGFVAASRYTTAAQLGFALHNADVTALADRHDQYDFWFDPKAHLGQDALVVSDPQIKTGQIEPYFETLKLLETVPFERFGKVIYRARIYLGTGFHLPHAK
;
A
#
# COMPACT_ATOMS: atom_id res chain seq x y z
N MET A 1 -10.02 -2.51 41.34
CA MET A 1 -9.31 -1.21 41.27
C MET A 1 -9.82 -0.48 40.07
N THR A 2 -10.58 0.57 40.30
CA THR A 2 -11.18 1.45 39.31
C THR A 2 -10.12 1.99 38.35
N ALA A 3 -10.42 1.98 37.08
CA ALA A 3 -9.62 2.66 36.07
C ALA A 3 -9.33 4.09 36.58
N GLY A 4 -8.05 4.45 36.72
CA GLY A 4 -7.66 5.79 37.13
C GLY A 4 -8.34 6.84 36.24
N PRO A 5 -8.54 8.07 36.72
CA PRO A 5 -9.31 9.08 36.03
C PRO A 5 -8.79 9.21 34.60
N VAL A 6 -9.63 8.84 33.63
CA VAL A 6 -9.38 9.11 32.23
C VAL A 6 -9.29 10.62 32.11
N VAL A 7 -8.07 11.15 32.07
CA VAL A 7 -7.80 12.58 31.90
C VAL A 7 -8.64 13.02 30.71
N ALA A 8 -9.53 14.01 30.94
CA ALA A 8 -10.39 14.54 29.89
C ALA A 8 -9.55 14.89 28.66
N ARG A 9 -9.69 14.09 27.59
CA ARG A 9 -8.84 14.17 26.42
C ARG A 9 -9.23 15.42 25.65
N PRO A 10 -8.29 16.08 24.99
CA PRO A 10 -8.60 17.28 24.22
C PRO A 10 -9.34 16.88 22.92
N VAL A 11 -10.61 16.50 23.05
CA VAL A 11 -11.48 16.12 21.92
C VAL A 11 -11.49 17.22 20.87
N ARG A 12 -11.56 18.49 21.29
CA ARG A 12 -11.54 19.65 20.37
C ARG A 12 -10.25 19.73 19.56
N LEU A 13 -9.08 19.44 20.18
CA LEU A 13 -7.80 19.40 19.47
C LEU A 13 -7.80 18.27 18.44
N ALA A 14 -8.29 17.09 18.81
CA ALA A 14 -8.40 15.95 17.91
C ALA A 14 -9.37 16.24 16.74
N GLN A 15 -10.50 16.88 17.00
CA GLN A 15 -11.46 17.29 15.96
C GLN A 15 -10.82 18.28 14.98
N ALA A 16 -10.11 19.29 15.48
CA ALA A 16 -9.40 20.24 14.63
C ALA A 16 -8.31 19.55 13.79
N ALA A 17 -7.53 18.65 14.40
CA ALA A 17 -6.52 17.88 13.69
C ALA A 17 -7.12 16.99 12.59
N VAL A 18 -8.22 16.28 12.86
CA VAL A 18 -8.94 15.48 11.85
C VAL A 18 -9.41 16.36 10.70
N ALA A 19 -10.05 17.51 10.99
CA ALA A 19 -10.53 18.42 9.96
C ALA A 19 -9.39 18.90 9.05
N VAL A 20 -8.28 19.35 9.61
CA VAL A 20 -7.12 19.82 8.85
C VAL A 20 -6.50 18.68 8.02
N LEU A 21 -6.28 17.50 8.62
CA LEU A 21 -5.68 16.36 7.94
C LEU A 21 -6.57 15.84 6.79
N VAL A 22 -7.88 15.85 6.97
CA VAL A 22 -8.85 15.52 5.89
C VAL A 22 -8.76 16.54 4.75
N VAL A 23 -8.67 17.84 5.05
CA VAL A 23 -8.52 18.88 4.02
C VAL A 23 -7.19 18.71 3.25
N LEU A 24 -6.07 18.48 3.95
CA LEU A 24 -4.78 18.23 3.30
C LEU A 24 -4.81 16.96 2.44
N ARG A 25 -5.49 15.93 2.90
CA ARG A 25 -5.68 14.69 2.14
C ARG A 25 -6.56 14.93 0.89
N LEU A 26 -7.65 15.69 1.01
CA LEU A 26 -8.49 16.09 -0.14
C LEU A 26 -7.64 16.82 -1.18
N TRP A 27 -6.82 17.75 -0.73
CA TRP A 27 -5.90 18.49 -1.59
C TRP A 27 -4.94 17.53 -2.34
N LEU A 28 -4.26 16.64 -1.61
CA LEU A 28 -3.38 15.63 -2.22
C LEU A 28 -4.13 14.76 -3.23
N SER A 29 -5.31 14.26 -2.86
CA SER A 29 -6.08 13.37 -3.74
C SER A 29 -6.54 14.05 -5.03
N ALA A 30 -6.77 15.38 -4.99
CA ALA A 30 -7.24 16.14 -6.14
C ALA A 30 -6.11 16.73 -7.01
N MET A 31 -5.01 17.16 -6.36
CA MET A 31 -4.00 17.99 -7.01
C MET A 31 -2.70 17.27 -7.32
N ALA A 32 -2.38 16.17 -6.60
CA ALA A 32 -1.17 15.42 -6.88
C ALA A 32 -1.34 14.59 -8.17
N PRO A 33 -0.39 14.66 -9.13
CA PRO A 33 -0.38 13.73 -10.26
C PRO A 33 -0.31 12.28 -9.76
N PRO A 34 -0.71 11.29 -10.57
CA PRO A 34 -0.52 9.88 -10.20
C PRO A 34 0.95 9.56 -9.94
N VAL A 35 1.23 8.83 -8.89
CA VAL A 35 2.56 8.23 -8.67
C VAL A 35 2.72 7.04 -9.62
N GLY A 36 3.95 6.70 -10.00
CA GLY A 36 4.20 5.64 -10.98
C GLY A 36 3.50 4.32 -10.69
N ASP A 37 3.53 3.86 -9.42
CA ASP A 37 2.83 2.64 -9.01
C ASP A 37 1.30 2.79 -9.02
N GLU A 38 0.72 3.98 -8.72
CA GLU A 38 -0.73 4.21 -8.86
C GLU A 38 -1.17 4.07 -10.33
N ALA A 39 -0.41 4.67 -11.24
CA ALA A 39 -0.67 4.56 -12.67
C ALA A 39 -0.53 3.10 -13.14
N TYR A 40 0.47 2.37 -12.62
CA TYR A 40 0.68 0.95 -12.92
C TYR A 40 -0.48 0.08 -12.46
N TYR A 41 -0.99 0.28 -11.24
CA TYR A 41 -2.16 -0.45 -10.76
C TYR A 41 -3.45 -0.05 -11.50
N TRP A 42 -3.53 1.20 -12.00
CA TRP A 42 -4.62 1.60 -12.89
C TRP A 42 -4.60 0.81 -14.21
N MET A 43 -3.41 0.59 -14.81
CA MET A 43 -3.27 -0.25 -16.03
C MET A 43 -3.77 -1.67 -15.77
N TRP A 44 -3.52 -2.23 -14.58
CA TRP A 44 -4.05 -3.55 -14.22
C TRP A 44 -5.59 -3.56 -14.20
N GLY A 45 -6.21 -2.48 -13.74
CA GLY A 45 -7.65 -2.30 -13.78
C GLY A 45 -8.23 -2.20 -15.20
N GLN A 46 -7.41 -1.78 -16.17
CA GLN A 46 -7.81 -1.76 -17.59
C GLN A 46 -7.59 -3.12 -18.29
N LYS A 47 -6.66 -3.93 -17.80
CA LYS A 47 -6.32 -5.27 -18.31
C LYS A 47 -6.54 -6.31 -17.22
N LEU A 48 -7.82 -6.66 -16.97
CA LEU A 48 -8.21 -7.55 -15.87
C LEU A 48 -7.66 -8.96 -16.06
N GLY A 49 -6.99 -9.45 -15.02
CA GLY A 49 -6.44 -10.81 -14.93
C GLY A 49 -6.88 -11.53 -13.65
N TRP A 50 -6.61 -12.84 -13.59
CA TRP A 50 -6.86 -13.65 -12.39
C TRP A 50 -5.85 -13.37 -11.28
N SER A 51 -4.66 -12.89 -11.62
CA SER A 51 -3.64 -12.34 -10.73
C SER A 51 -2.65 -11.52 -11.55
N TYR A 52 -1.64 -10.96 -10.88
CA TYR A 52 -0.58 -10.17 -11.49
C TYR A 52 0.77 -10.57 -10.90
N LEU A 53 1.85 -10.19 -11.56
CA LEU A 53 3.21 -10.55 -11.13
C LEU A 53 3.53 -10.09 -9.71
N ASP A 54 3.28 -8.80 -9.43
CA ASP A 54 3.68 -8.16 -8.17
C ASP A 54 2.68 -8.37 -7.02
N HIS A 55 1.36 -8.49 -7.30
CA HIS A 55 0.32 -8.54 -6.28
C HIS A 55 -0.93 -9.32 -6.72
N PRO A 56 -1.74 -9.80 -5.75
CA PRO A 56 -3.05 -10.41 -6.00
C PRO A 56 -4.05 -9.43 -6.65
N PRO A 57 -5.17 -9.93 -7.23
CA PRO A 57 -5.96 -9.19 -8.20
C PRO A 57 -7.02 -8.24 -7.63
N LEU A 58 -7.42 -8.34 -6.36
CA LEU A 58 -8.64 -7.68 -5.86
C LEU A 58 -8.59 -6.16 -6.03
N HIS A 59 -7.45 -5.53 -5.78
CA HIS A 59 -7.32 -4.08 -5.95
C HIS A 59 -7.49 -3.66 -7.41
N ALA A 60 -6.88 -4.39 -8.35
CA ALA A 60 -7.03 -4.15 -9.78
C ALA A 60 -8.48 -4.32 -10.25
N TRP A 61 -9.19 -5.35 -9.79
CA TRP A 61 -10.60 -5.54 -10.11
C TRP A 61 -11.47 -4.36 -9.65
N LEU A 62 -11.18 -3.83 -8.46
CA LEU A 62 -11.90 -2.67 -7.94
C LEU A 62 -11.53 -1.37 -8.68
N LEU A 63 -10.27 -1.19 -9.09
CA LEU A 63 -9.86 -0.05 -9.94
C LEU A 63 -10.52 -0.14 -11.32
N GLY A 64 -10.61 -1.34 -11.89
CA GLY A 64 -11.38 -1.57 -13.13
C GLY A 64 -12.85 -1.18 -12.99
N ALA A 65 -13.48 -1.50 -11.85
CA ALA A 65 -14.84 -1.03 -11.57
C ALA A 65 -14.92 0.50 -11.42
N MET A 66 -13.89 1.15 -10.86
CA MET A 66 -13.85 2.62 -10.74
C MET A 66 -13.68 3.32 -12.10
N SER A 67 -13.17 2.65 -13.14
CA SER A 67 -13.00 3.21 -14.48
C SER A 67 -14.30 3.64 -15.14
N VAL A 68 -15.46 3.17 -14.65
CA VAL A 68 -16.79 3.62 -15.11
C VAL A 68 -17.01 5.13 -14.90
N PHE A 69 -16.27 5.75 -13.98
CA PHE A 69 -16.28 7.20 -13.74
C PHE A 69 -15.30 7.96 -14.63
N GLY A 70 -14.74 7.30 -15.63
CA GLY A 70 -13.78 7.85 -16.57
C GLY A 70 -12.33 7.67 -16.14
N TRP A 71 -11.41 7.97 -17.05
CA TRP A 71 -9.98 7.85 -16.86
C TRP A 71 -9.41 9.16 -16.29
N ASN A 72 -9.32 9.25 -14.98
CA ASN A 72 -8.91 10.46 -14.28
C ASN A 72 -8.48 10.16 -12.84
N VAL A 73 -7.86 11.14 -12.19
CA VAL A 73 -7.33 11.03 -10.81
C VAL A 73 -8.44 10.77 -9.78
N PHE A 74 -9.67 11.27 -10.01
CA PHE A 74 -10.79 10.99 -9.11
C PHE A 74 -11.12 9.50 -9.12
N SER A 75 -11.30 8.91 -10.31
CA SER A 75 -11.60 7.48 -10.46
C SER A 75 -10.49 6.61 -9.84
N LEU A 76 -9.23 6.99 -10.08
CA LEU A 76 -8.06 6.31 -9.52
C LEU A 76 -8.11 6.28 -7.98
N ARG A 77 -8.50 7.39 -7.31
CA ARG A 77 -8.40 7.54 -5.85
C ARG A 77 -9.73 7.45 -5.11
N ALA A 78 -10.87 7.33 -5.79
CA ALA A 78 -12.18 7.28 -5.15
C ALA A 78 -12.29 6.17 -4.10
N LEU A 79 -11.74 4.99 -4.41
CA LEU A 79 -11.75 3.83 -3.49
C LEU A 79 -11.01 4.12 -2.17
N THR A 80 -9.98 4.98 -2.19
CA THR A 80 -9.24 5.34 -0.96
C THR A 80 -10.11 6.05 0.06
N TRP A 81 -11.11 6.82 -0.39
CA TRP A 81 -12.07 7.51 0.47
C TRP A 81 -13.10 6.56 1.06
N VAL A 82 -13.57 5.60 0.26
CA VAL A 82 -14.52 4.57 0.72
C VAL A 82 -13.86 3.71 1.80
N THR A 83 -12.62 3.27 1.58
CA THR A 83 -11.88 2.45 2.55
C THR A 83 -11.50 3.22 3.81
N LEU A 84 -11.18 4.51 3.69
CA LEU A 84 -10.97 5.38 4.86
C LEU A 84 -12.24 5.50 5.70
N ALA A 85 -13.38 5.76 5.07
CA ALA A 85 -14.67 5.83 5.76
C ALA A 85 -14.99 4.51 6.48
N GLY A 86 -14.76 3.36 5.82
CA GLY A 86 -14.90 2.04 6.42
C GLY A 86 -13.97 1.81 7.62
N THR A 87 -12.71 2.23 7.51
CA THR A 87 -11.73 2.13 8.60
C THR A 87 -12.17 2.95 9.82
N LEU A 88 -12.57 4.21 9.61
CA LEU A 88 -13.02 5.09 10.68
C LEU A 88 -14.36 4.65 11.28
N TRP A 89 -15.21 4.01 10.47
CA TRP A 89 -16.43 3.38 10.96
C TRP A 89 -16.13 2.22 11.93
N ILE A 90 -15.18 1.33 11.61
CA ILE A 90 -14.77 0.25 12.51
C ILE A 90 -14.13 0.82 13.79
N PHE A 91 -13.36 1.90 13.70
CA PHE A 91 -12.87 2.63 14.89
C PHE A 91 -14.03 3.11 15.78
N TRP A 92 -15.12 3.59 15.16
CA TRP A 92 -16.33 3.96 15.89
C TRP A 92 -16.98 2.77 16.60
N LEU A 93 -17.08 1.62 15.92
CA LEU A 93 -17.60 0.40 16.53
C LEU A 93 -16.77 -0.04 17.75
N TRP A 94 -15.46 0.10 17.68
CA TRP A 94 -14.57 -0.19 18.81
C TRP A 94 -14.70 0.87 19.91
N ALA A 95 -14.77 2.15 19.58
CA ALA A 95 -14.94 3.22 20.54
C ALA A 95 -16.22 3.06 21.38
N ARG A 96 -17.34 2.64 20.77
CA ARG A 96 -18.60 2.31 21.46
C ARG A 96 -18.45 1.20 22.50
N ARG A 97 -17.49 0.31 22.31
CA ARG A 97 -17.21 -0.80 23.23
C ARG A 97 -16.14 -0.45 24.26
N LEU A 98 -15.19 0.37 23.88
CA LEU A 98 -14.09 0.79 24.75
C LEU A 98 -14.51 1.90 25.74
N LYS A 99 -15.46 2.74 25.35
CA LYS A 99 -16.02 3.80 26.18
C LYS A 99 -17.51 4.02 25.84
N PRO A 100 -18.40 3.16 26.33
CA PRO A 100 -19.84 3.21 26.00
C PRO A 100 -20.52 4.54 26.36
N ASP A 101 -20.12 5.14 27.48
CA ASP A 101 -20.73 6.40 28.01
C ASP A 101 -20.38 7.63 27.15
N ASP A 102 -19.24 7.61 26.47
CA ASP A 102 -18.77 8.72 25.61
C ASP A 102 -17.85 8.19 24.50
N PRO A 103 -18.40 7.52 23.48
CA PRO A 103 -17.61 6.95 22.39
C PRO A 103 -16.81 8.01 21.61
N GLY A 104 -17.33 9.25 21.52
CA GLY A 104 -16.67 10.35 20.85
C GLY A 104 -15.34 10.75 21.49
N ALA A 105 -15.27 10.72 22.82
CA ALA A 105 -14.02 10.99 23.53
C ALA A 105 -12.93 9.93 23.30
N TRP A 106 -13.26 8.77 22.77
CA TRP A 106 -12.31 7.75 22.35
C TRP A 106 -12.04 7.82 20.85
N TRP A 107 -13.10 7.96 20.04
CA TRP A 107 -13.02 7.92 18.60
C TRP A 107 -12.21 9.09 17.99
N TRP A 108 -12.47 10.33 18.42
CA TRP A 108 -11.78 11.50 17.87
C TRP A 108 -10.26 11.45 18.04
N PRO A 109 -9.70 11.16 19.23
CA PRO A 109 -8.27 10.99 19.40
C PRO A 109 -7.70 9.81 18.58
N SER A 110 -8.43 8.69 18.47
CA SER A 110 -8.00 7.54 17.69
C SER A 110 -7.94 7.86 16.18
N ALA A 111 -8.99 8.52 15.66
CA ALA A 111 -9.03 8.98 14.28
C ALA A 111 -7.94 10.02 13.97
N ALA A 112 -7.72 10.98 14.90
CA ALA A 112 -6.67 11.97 14.75
C ALA A 112 -5.27 11.34 14.73
N LEU A 113 -4.99 10.41 15.63
CA LEU A 113 -3.71 9.67 15.65
C LEU A 113 -3.51 8.83 14.41
N TYR A 114 -4.55 8.15 13.94
CA TYR A 114 -4.47 7.37 12.70
C TYR A 114 -4.13 8.26 11.49
N LEU A 115 -4.85 9.36 11.33
CA LEU A 115 -4.61 10.30 10.23
C LEU A 115 -3.29 11.07 10.37
N ALA A 116 -2.82 11.33 11.60
CA ALA A 116 -1.56 12.02 11.87
C ALA A 116 -0.34 11.08 11.88
N THR A 117 -0.54 9.77 11.76
CA THR A 117 0.58 8.84 11.67
C THR A 117 1.07 8.79 10.21
N PRO A 118 2.31 9.19 9.92
CA PRO A 118 2.85 9.26 8.55
C PRO A 118 2.60 8.01 7.70
N LEU A 119 2.76 6.82 8.29
CA LEU A 119 2.49 5.55 7.62
C LEU A 119 1.07 5.47 7.07
N PHE A 120 0.06 5.71 7.93
CA PHE A 120 -1.34 5.60 7.52
C PHE A 120 -1.77 6.81 6.69
N PHE A 121 -1.25 8.02 6.98
CA PHE A 121 -1.50 9.17 6.13
C PHE A 121 -1.08 8.88 4.69
N THR A 122 0.17 8.41 4.48
CA THR A 122 0.72 8.12 3.14
C THR A 122 -0.03 6.98 2.46
N MET A 123 -0.14 5.82 3.12
CA MET A 123 -0.67 4.60 2.49
C MET A 123 -2.19 4.61 2.28
N THR A 124 -2.89 5.65 2.71
CA THR A 124 -4.34 5.73 2.55
C THR A 124 -4.81 6.84 1.63
N TRP A 125 -3.97 7.79 1.17
CA TRP A 125 -4.35 8.70 0.10
C TRP A 125 -3.89 8.23 -1.28
N LEU A 126 -2.83 7.41 -1.35
CA LEU A 126 -2.38 6.75 -2.56
C LEU A 126 -3.29 5.56 -2.91
N ALA A 127 -3.59 5.39 -4.18
CA ALA A 127 -4.32 4.24 -4.70
C ALA A 127 -3.43 2.98 -4.76
N PHE A 128 -2.76 2.69 -3.65
CA PHE A 128 -1.98 1.47 -3.45
C PHE A 128 -2.86 0.38 -2.83
N HIS A 129 -2.43 -0.84 -2.83
CA HIS A 129 -3.12 -1.98 -2.21
C HIS A 129 -3.37 -1.78 -0.70
N ASP A 130 -2.57 -0.94 -0.04
CA ASP A 130 -2.54 -0.80 1.41
C ASP A 130 -3.82 -0.21 2.01
N HIS A 131 -4.48 0.75 1.36
CA HIS A 131 -5.74 1.29 1.87
C HIS A 131 -6.86 0.23 1.95
N LEU A 132 -6.91 -0.67 0.97
CA LEU A 132 -7.89 -1.77 0.93
C LEU A 132 -7.51 -2.87 1.93
N LEU A 133 -6.22 -3.22 2.00
CA LEU A 133 -5.67 -4.13 3.00
C LEU A 133 -6.04 -3.69 4.43
N ILE A 134 -5.87 -2.40 4.75
CA ILE A 134 -6.17 -1.81 6.05
C ILE A 134 -7.63 -2.08 6.47
N VAL A 135 -8.59 -1.70 5.63
CA VAL A 135 -10.01 -1.85 6.00
C VAL A 135 -10.42 -3.32 6.12
N LEU A 136 -9.93 -4.19 5.23
CA LEU A 136 -10.25 -5.61 5.23
C LEU A 136 -9.62 -6.33 6.43
N CYS A 137 -8.36 -6.06 6.75
CA CYS A 137 -7.71 -6.61 7.93
C CYS A 137 -8.39 -6.14 9.23
N LEU A 138 -8.75 -4.87 9.32
CA LEU A 138 -9.44 -4.34 10.49
C LEU A 138 -10.85 -4.91 10.64
N ALA A 139 -11.58 -5.07 9.54
CA ALA A 139 -12.91 -5.69 9.53
C ALA A 139 -12.83 -7.19 9.92
N SER A 140 -11.85 -7.91 9.39
CA SER A 140 -11.57 -9.31 9.78
C SER A 140 -11.29 -9.41 11.26
N ALA A 141 -10.39 -8.57 11.80
CA ALA A 141 -10.08 -8.53 13.22
C ALA A 141 -11.31 -8.19 14.08
N HIS A 142 -12.17 -7.26 13.64
CA HIS A 142 -13.42 -6.94 14.32
C HIS A 142 -14.36 -8.15 14.41
N CYS A 143 -14.60 -8.82 13.29
CA CYS A 143 -15.43 -10.03 13.25
C CYS A 143 -14.83 -11.15 14.12
N PHE A 144 -13.51 -11.32 14.10
CA PHE A 144 -12.82 -12.29 14.93
C PHE A 144 -12.98 -11.98 16.43
N LEU A 145 -12.92 -10.72 16.85
CA LEU A 145 -13.16 -10.33 18.24
C LEU A 145 -14.60 -10.60 18.69
N LEU A 146 -15.59 -10.41 17.79
CA LEU A 146 -16.99 -10.79 18.05
C LEU A 146 -17.15 -12.31 18.17
N PHE A 147 -16.46 -13.08 17.35
CA PHE A 147 -16.38 -14.53 17.51
C PHE A 147 -15.78 -14.90 18.87
N ALA A 148 -14.62 -14.38 19.21
CA ALA A 148 -13.92 -14.71 20.44
C ALA A 148 -14.77 -14.42 21.69
N GLU A 149 -15.50 -13.32 21.69
CA GLU A 149 -16.42 -12.96 22.78
C GLU A 149 -17.57 -13.93 22.93
N LYS A 150 -18.24 -14.27 21.82
CA LYS A 150 -19.37 -15.22 21.84
C LYS A 150 -18.91 -16.64 22.14
N TRP A 151 -17.74 -17.02 21.63
CA TRP A 151 -17.16 -18.34 21.92
C TRP A 151 -16.81 -18.50 23.39
N GLU A 152 -16.24 -17.46 24.01
CA GLU A 152 -15.95 -17.42 25.45
C GLU A 152 -17.24 -17.54 26.30
N ALA A 153 -18.31 -16.85 25.88
CA ALA A 153 -19.57 -16.79 26.64
C ALA A 153 -20.37 -18.10 26.60
N ASP A 154 -20.54 -18.72 25.44
CA ASP A 154 -21.45 -19.84 25.24
C ASP A 154 -21.03 -20.86 24.16
N GLY A 155 -19.80 -20.79 23.66
CA GLY A 155 -19.28 -21.68 22.61
C GLY A 155 -19.89 -21.42 21.23
N LYS A 156 -20.56 -20.29 21.02
CA LYS A 156 -21.20 -19.90 19.75
C LYS A 156 -20.43 -18.85 19.00
N GLY A 157 -21.03 -18.32 17.93
CA GLY A 157 -20.45 -17.21 17.18
C GLY A 157 -19.68 -17.60 15.92
N VAL A 158 -19.77 -18.86 15.48
CA VAL A 158 -19.06 -19.38 14.29
C VAL A 158 -19.34 -18.57 13.02
N GLY A 159 -20.52 -17.94 12.87
CA GLY A 159 -20.81 -17.05 11.76
C GLY A 159 -19.84 -15.86 11.68
N TRP A 160 -19.43 -15.32 12.83
CA TRP A 160 -18.42 -14.27 12.88
C TRP A 160 -17.02 -14.77 12.54
N LEU A 161 -16.71 -16.04 12.85
CA LEU A 161 -15.46 -16.67 12.43
C LEU A 161 -15.38 -16.81 10.91
N TYR A 162 -16.48 -17.25 10.25
CA TYR A 162 -16.53 -17.32 8.79
C TYR A 162 -16.49 -15.93 8.15
N ALA A 163 -17.18 -14.93 8.72
CA ALA A 163 -17.07 -13.54 8.25
C ALA A 163 -15.63 -13.02 8.34
N ALA A 164 -14.94 -13.30 9.47
CA ALA A 164 -13.52 -12.93 9.62
C ALA A 164 -12.64 -13.64 8.57
N ALA A 165 -12.90 -14.92 8.28
CA ALA A 165 -12.15 -15.68 7.28
C ALA A 165 -12.37 -15.17 5.86
N VAL A 166 -13.60 -14.81 5.48
CA VAL A 166 -13.89 -14.20 4.17
C VAL A 166 -13.16 -12.86 4.02
N LEU A 167 -13.24 -12.00 5.04
CA LEU A 167 -12.56 -10.71 5.04
C LEU A 167 -11.02 -10.85 5.00
N LEU A 168 -10.46 -11.85 5.70
CA LEU A 168 -9.05 -12.20 5.62
C LEU A 168 -8.67 -12.71 4.23
N GLY A 169 -9.49 -13.59 3.63
CA GLY A 169 -9.31 -14.08 2.27
C GLY A 169 -9.28 -12.95 1.25
N LEU A 170 -10.20 -11.97 1.35
CA LEU A 170 -10.20 -10.76 0.53
C LEU A 170 -8.96 -9.88 0.81
N ALA A 171 -8.52 -9.77 2.06
CA ALA A 171 -7.30 -9.04 2.40
C ALA A 171 -6.05 -9.69 1.77
N VAL A 172 -5.96 -11.03 1.76
CA VAL A 172 -4.86 -11.76 1.09
C VAL A 172 -4.95 -11.62 -0.42
N LEU A 173 -6.18 -11.62 -1.01
CA LEU A 173 -6.40 -11.29 -2.43
C LEU A 173 -6.06 -9.82 -2.77
N THR A 174 -5.84 -8.97 -1.77
CA THR A 174 -5.34 -7.61 -1.97
C THR A 174 -3.82 -7.56 -1.87
N LYS A 175 -3.26 -8.18 -0.83
CA LYS A 175 -1.81 -8.16 -0.57
C LYS A 175 -1.40 -9.34 0.31
N TYR A 176 -0.37 -10.08 -0.09
CA TYR A 176 0.05 -11.32 0.57
C TYR A 176 0.38 -11.16 2.07
N ASN A 177 0.88 -9.99 2.50
CA ASN A 177 1.21 -9.78 3.91
C ASN A 177 -0.01 -9.77 4.85
N ALA A 178 -1.25 -9.77 4.35
CA ALA A 178 -2.45 -10.01 5.15
C ALA A 178 -2.42 -11.38 5.88
N VAL A 179 -1.68 -12.37 5.38
CA VAL A 179 -1.50 -13.66 6.03
C VAL A 179 -0.96 -13.52 7.46
N LEU A 180 -0.18 -12.46 7.73
CA LEU A 180 0.37 -12.17 9.06
C LEU A 180 -0.73 -11.87 10.10
N LEU A 181 -1.89 -11.31 9.68
CA LEU A 181 -3.07 -11.22 10.55
C LEU A 181 -3.59 -12.61 10.91
N GLY A 182 -3.70 -13.52 9.94
CA GLY A 182 -4.16 -14.89 10.20
C GLY A 182 -3.26 -15.65 11.19
N ILE A 183 -1.94 -15.51 11.04
CA ILE A 183 -0.96 -16.09 11.98
C ILE A 183 -1.11 -15.42 13.36
N GLY A 184 -1.30 -14.10 13.42
CA GLY A 184 -1.54 -13.37 14.67
C GLY A 184 -2.82 -13.81 15.37
N VAL A 185 -3.89 -14.13 14.62
CA VAL A 185 -5.12 -14.74 15.14
C VAL A 185 -4.84 -16.12 15.74
N ALA A 186 -4.05 -16.96 15.08
CA ALA A 186 -3.67 -18.28 15.62
C ALA A 186 -2.86 -18.13 16.92
N VAL A 187 -1.93 -17.19 16.98
CA VAL A 187 -1.18 -16.87 18.23
C VAL A 187 -2.12 -16.38 19.33
N PHE A 188 -3.09 -15.50 19.01
CA PHE A 188 -4.11 -15.07 19.95
C PHE A 188 -4.90 -16.27 20.52
N LEU A 189 -5.39 -17.16 19.66
CA LEU A 189 -6.16 -18.37 20.09
C LEU A 189 -5.34 -19.28 21.00
N ALA A 190 -4.03 -19.38 20.78
CA ALA A 190 -3.14 -20.15 21.64
C ALA A 190 -2.85 -19.44 22.98
N ALA A 191 -2.72 -18.12 22.96
CA ALA A 191 -2.40 -17.31 24.13
C ALA A 191 -3.61 -17.08 25.06
N TYR A 192 -4.79 -16.79 24.48
CA TYR A 192 -6.01 -16.47 25.21
C TYR A 192 -6.76 -17.74 25.64
N ARG A 193 -6.58 -18.14 26.90
CA ARG A 193 -7.11 -19.40 27.45
C ARG A 193 -8.60 -19.65 27.16
N PRO A 194 -9.53 -18.66 27.30
CA PRO A 194 -10.96 -18.90 27.09
C PRO A 194 -11.32 -19.37 25.68
N THR A 195 -10.51 -19.03 24.67
CA THR A 195 -10.78 -19.43 23.28
C THR A 195 -10.01 -20.66 22.81
N ARG A 196 -9.17 -21.28 23.67
CA ARG A 196 -8.36 -22.46 23.28
C ARG A 196 -9.19 -23.66 22.83
N SER A 197 -10.43 -23.81 23.34
CA SER A 197 -11.35 -24.87 22.90
C SER A 197 -11.70 -24.76 21.41
N ALA A 198 -11.57 -23.56 20.78
CA ALA A 198 -11.79 -23.37 19.36
C ALA A 198 -10.84 -24.24 18.49
N TRP A 199 -9.64 -24.58 18.99
CA TRP A 199 -8.73 -25.51 18.30
C TRP A 199 -9.28 -26.90 18.09
N ARG A 200 -10.31 -27.30 18.85
CA ARG A 200 -11.02 -28.60 18.71
C ARG A 200 -12.24 -28.48 17.82
N SER A 201 -12.62 -27.27 17.41
CA SER A 201 -13.79 -27.03 16.56
C SER A 201 -13.46 -27.23 15.09
N PRO A 202 -14.20 -28.04 14.34
CA PRO A 202 -14.03 -28.19 12.91
C PRO A 202 -14.25 -26.85 12.17
N HIS A 203 -15.06 -25.95 12.72
CA HIS A 203 -15.32 -24.63 12.12
C HIS A 203 -14.08 -23.77 12.01
N LEU A 204 -13.09 -23.89 12.91
CA LEU A 204 -11.84 -23.16 12.81
C LEU A 204 -11.08 -23.55 11.53
N TYR A 205 -10.97 -24.84 11.27
CA TYR A 205 -10.27 -25.38 10.10
C TYR A 205 -11.03 -25.10 8.80
N LEU A 206 -12.36 -25.23 8.81
CA LEU A 206 -13.20 -24.89 7.65
C LEU A 206 -13.12 -23.41 7.32
N ALA A 207 -13.08 -22.52 8.30
CA ALA A 207 -12.87 -21.09 8.10
C ALA A 207 -11.48 -20.80 7.51
N ALA A 208 -10.43 -21.47 7.99
CA ALA A 208 -9.09 -21.35 7.42
C ALA A 208 -9.03 -21.86 5.96
N ILE A 209 -9.65 -23.03 5.69
CA ILE A 209 -9.77 -23.57 4.33
C ILE A 209 -10.51 -22.60 3.41
N LEU A 210 -11.58 -21.97 3.88
CA LEU A 210 -12.33 -20.97 3.12
C LEU A 210 -11.43 -19.78 2.72
N ALA A 211 -10.67 -19.23 3.66
CA ALA A 211 -9.75 -18.11 3.38
C ALA A 211 -8.66 -18.49 2.35
N VAL A 212 -8.15 -19.73 2.43
CA VAL A 212 -7.18 -20.28 1.45
C VAL A 212 -7.86 -20.54 0.10
N ALA A 213 -9.06 -21.13 0.09
CA ALA A 213 -9.79 -21.40 -1.16
C ALA A 213 -10.11 -20.14 -1.95
N MET A 214 -10.31 -19.01 -1.28
CA MET A 214 -10.47 -17.71 -1.93
C MET A 214 -9.24 -17.27 -2.74
N GLN A 215 -8.07 -17.89 -2.52
CA GLN A 215 -6.87 -17.62 -3.31
C GLN A 215 -6.85 -18.39 -4.65
N ALA A 216 -7.91 -19.11 -4.99
CA ALA A 216 -8.00 -19.88 -6.23
C ALA A 216 -7.62 -19.10 -7.50
N PRO A 217 -8.02 -17.81 -7.67
CA PRO A 217 -7.57 -17.01 -8.82
C PRO A 217 -6.06 -16.87 -8.92
N VAL A 218 -5.39 -16.59 -7.79
CA VAL A 218 -3.94 -16.44 -7.71
C VAL A 218 -3.22 -17.76 -7.98
N ILE A 219 -3.74 -18.85 -7.41
CA ILE A 219 -3.19 -20.20 -7.60
C ILE A 219 -3.32 -20.60 -9.08
N TRP A 220 -4.48 -20.37 -9.67
CA TRP A 220 -4.73 -20.66 -11.08
C TRP A 220 -3.77 -19.89 -12.00
N TRP A 221 -3.68 -18.58 -11.82
CA TRP A 221 -2.80 -17.72 -12.62
C TRP A 221 -1.33 -18.17 -12.51
N ASN A 222 -0.85 -18.45 -11.30
CA ASN A 222 0.52 -18.95 -11.13
C ASN A 222 0.72 -20.31 -11.81
N ALA A 223 -0.26 -21.21 -11.77
CA ALA A 223 -0.16 -22.50 -12.44
C ALA A 223 -0.13 -22.39 -13.98
N THR A 224 -0.81 -21.39 -14.56
CA THR A 224 -0.82 -21.14 -16.02
C THR A 224 0.38 -20.34 -16.50
N GLU A 225 0.91 -19.45 -15.66
CA GLU A 225 2.06 -18.59 -16.00
C GLU A 225 3.39 -19.07 -15.41
N GLY A 226 3.56 -20.38 -15.24
CA GLY A 226 4.84 -20.98 -14.83
C GLY A 226 5.31 -20.54 -13.44
N PHE A 227 4.39 -20.27 -12.51
CA PHE A 227 4.68 -19.76 -11.17
C PHE A 227 5.39 -18.40 -11.14
N ALA A 228 5.15 -17.55 -12.12
CA ALA A 228 5.84 -16.28 -12.31
C ALA A 228 5.81 -15.38 -11.07
N SER A 229 4.64 -15.16 -10.44
CA SER A 229 4.56 -14.33 -9.22
C SER A 229 5.30 -14.95 -8.03
N LEU A 230 5.26 -16.27 -7.89
CA LEU A 230 5.99 -16.97 -6.83
C LEU A 230 7.51 -16.83 -7.02
N ASN A 231 7.99 -17.05 -8.25
CA ASN A 231 9.41 -16.91 -8.61
C ASN A 231 9.88 -15.47 -8.40
N PHE A 232 9.07 -14.50 -8.84
CA PHE A 232 9.34 -13.09 -8.60
C PHE A 232 9.53 -12.78 -7.12
N HIS A 233 8.61 -13.21 -6.26
CA HIS A 233 8.69 -12.92 -4.82
C HIS A 233 9.77 -13.70 -4.08
N LEU A 234 10.16 -14.89 -4.54
CA LEU A 234 11.16 -15.72 -3.86
C LEU A 234 12.59 -15.43 -4.32
N SER A 235 12.80 -14.99 -5.57
CA SER A 235 14.13 -14.82 -6.15
C SER A 235 14.35 -13.48 -6.85
N GLU A 236 13.57 -13.15 -7.86
CA GLU A 236 13.86 -12.05 -8.78
C GLU A 236 13.77 -10.67 -8.10
N ARG A 237 12.78 -10.51 -7.22
CA ARG A 237 12.55 -9.26 -6.48
C ARG A 237 13.77 -8.78 -5.69
N TRP A 238 14.58 -9.70 -5.23
CA TRP A 238 15.73 -9.39 -4.35
C TRP A 238 17.00 -9.05 -5.14
N GLY A 239 17.07 -9.45 -6.44
CA GLY A 239 18.22 -9.21 -7.31
C GLY A 239 19.51 -9.87 -6.82
N ARG A 240 19.44 -10.72 -5.77
CA ARG A 240 20.57 -11.41 -5.13
C ARG A 240 20.09 -12.59 -4.29
N PRO A 241 20.95 -13.58 -4.02
CA PRO A 241 20.62 -14.69 -3.11
C PRO A 241 20.27 -14.18 -1.70
N LEU A 242 19.20 -14.73 -1.09
CA LEU A 242 18.84 -14.48 0.32
C LEU A 242 19.79 -15.15 1.33
N ALA A 243 20.99 -15.58 0.91
CA ALA A 243 21.95 -16.27 1.76
C ALA A 243 22.90 -15.31 2.50
N GLU A 244 22.98 -14.05 2.09
CA GLU A 244 23.87 -13.06 2.69
C GLU A 244 23.16 -12.26 3.77
N LEU A 245 23.85 -12.08 4.92
CA LEU A 245 23.34 -11.29 6.04
C LEU A 245 23.64 -9.79 5.83
N HIS A 246 22.64 -8.96 5.96
CA HIS A 246 22.72 -7.50 5.86
C HIS A 246 22.19 -6.79 7.13
N PRO A 247 22.93 -6.77 8.24
CA PRO A 247 22.45 -6.21 9.50
C PRO A 247 22.04 -4.72 9.40
N ALA A 248 22.62 -3.97 8.47
CA ALA A 248 22.25 -2.58 8.23
C ALA A 248 20.77 -2.41 7.81
N ASN A 249 20.20 -3.37 7.08
CA ASN A 249 18.79 -3.33 6.71
C ASN A 249 17.87 -3.41 7.93
N VAL A 250 18.27 -4.12 8.99
CA VAL A 250 17.52 -4.19 10.25
C VAL A 250 17.44 -2.81 10.89
N VAL A 251 18.57 -2.10 10.96
CA VAL A 251 18.63 -0.75 11.52
C VAL A 251 17.77 0.21 10.70
N THR A 252 17.86 0.15 9.38
CA THR A 252 17.05 0.95 8.45
C THR A 252 15.56 0.66 8.63
N PHE A 253 15.17 -0.61 8.68
CA PHE A 253 13.77 -1.03 8.89
C PHE A 253 13.20 -0.49 10.21
N LEU A 254 13.95 -0.64 11.32
CA LEU A 254 13.53 -0.16 12.64
C LEU A 254 13.46 1.38 12.70
N ALA A 255 14.45 2.07 12.12
CA ALA A 255 14.48 3.52 12.08
C ALA A 255 13.31 4.08 11.26
N LEU A 256 13.04 3.53 10.08
CA LEU A 256 11.92 3.93 9.25
C LEU A 256 10.58 3.60 9.92
N ALA A 257 10.43 2.43 10.56
CA ALA A 257 9.24 2.09 11.32
C ALA A 257 9.00 3.11 12.44
N LEU A 258 10.03 3.51 13.17
CA LEU A 258 9.94 4.53 14.23
C LEU A 258 9.53 5.89 13.68
N ILE A 259 10.11 6.33 12.55
CA ILE A 259 9.79 7.60 11.90
C ILE A 259 8.36 7.57 11.38
N PHE A 260 7.96 6.54 10.64
CA PHE A 260 6.66 6.52 9.97
C PHE A 260 5.48 6.19 10.90
N VAL A 261 5.70 5.46 12.01
CA VAL A 261 4.67 5.26 13.04
C VAL A 261 4.60 6.46 14.00
N GLY A 262 5.73 7.10 14.24
CA GLY A 262 5.88 8.24 15.15
C GLY A 262 6.48 7.82 16.51
N PRO A 263 7.62 8.41 16.86
CA PRO A 263 8.34 8.04 18.09
C PRO A 263 7.55 8.33 19.38
N PHE A 264 6.62 9.26 19.31
CA PHE A 264 5.81 9.69 20.46
C PHE A 264 4.71 8.68 20.84
N LEU A 265 4.42 7.67 20.00
CA LEU A 265 3.51 6.57 20.29
C LEU A 265 4.21 5.41 21.05
N VAL A 266 5.52 5.32 21.00
CA VAL A 266 6.31 4.24 21.64
C VAL A 266 5.98 4.07 23.12
N PRO A 267 5.91 5.13 23.97
CA PRO A 267 5.56 4.97 25.38
C PRO A 267 4.17 4.37 25.60
N ALA A 268 3.18 4.74 24.75
CA ALA A 268 1.83 4.20 24.84
C ALA A 268 1.79 2.72 24.43
N ILE A 269 2.49 2.35 23.35
CA ILE A 269 2.61 0.95 22.91
C ILE A 269 3.34 0.11 23.98
N GLY A 270 4.42 0.62 24.56
CA GLY A 270 5.13 -0.03 25.67
C GLY A 270 4.23 -0.28 26.88
N ALA A 271 3.40 0.70 27.25
CA ALA A 271 2.42 0.56 28.34
C ALA A 271 1.36 -0.51 28.02
N MET A 272 0.94 -0.65 26.76
CA MET A 272 0.03 -1.72 26.32
C MET A 272 0.63 -3.10 26.52
N VAL A 273 1.95 -3.27 26.28
CA VAL A 273 2.64 -4.56 26.45
C VAL A 273 2.72 -4.94 27.92
N LEU A 274 3.05 -3.99 28.80
CA LEU A 274 3.39 -4.26 30.19
C LEU A 274 2.19 -4.49 31.12
N ARG A 275 0.97 -4.13 30.72
CA ARG A 275 -0.22 -4.24 31.58
C ARG A 275 -0.79 -5.67 31.60
N PRO A 276 -1.16 -6.22 32.78
CA PRO A 276 -1.84 -7.50 32.87
C PRO A 276 -3.17 -7.53 32.09
N LEU A 277 -3.53 -8.71 31.58
CA LEU A 277 -4.78 -8.94 30.86
C LEU A 277 -5.94 -9.17 31.86
N GLN A 278 -7.11 -8.58 31.53
CA GLN A 278 -8.39 -8.83 32.18
C GLN A 278 -9.37 -9.36 31.12
N GLN A 279 -10.49 -9.93 31.52
CA GLN A 279 -11.50 -10.46 30.61
C GLN A 279 -12.46 -9.35 30.14
N SER A 280 -11.98 -8.51 29.24
CA SER A 280 -12.74 -7.40 28.65
C SER A 280 -12.55 -7.34 27.14
N PHE A 281 -13.45 -6.64 26.44
CA PHE A 281 -13.26 -6.36 25.00
C PHE A 281 -11.92 -5.64 24.75
N ALA A 282 -11.57 -4.67 25.60
CA ALA A 282 -10.32 -3.92 25.50
C ALA A 282 -9.09 -4.84 25.58
N ASP A 283 -9.12 -5.84 26.45
CA ASP A 283 -8.00 -6.76 26.64
C ASP A 283 -7.92 -7.80 25.53
N ARG A 284 -9.05 -8.30 25.03
CA ARG A 284 -9.07 -9.16 23.83
C ARG A 284 -8.52 -8.42 22.62
N ALA A 285 -9.00 -7.20 22.37
CA ALA A 285 -8.52 -6.36 21.27
C ALA A 285 -7.02 -6.03 21.40
N ARG A 286 -6.55 -5.72 22.62
CA ARG A 286 -5.14 -5.48 22.91
C ARG A 286 -4.30 -6.72 22.67
N LEU A 287 -4.71 -7.88 23.17
CA LEU A 287 -3.94 -9.12 22.98
C LEU A 287 -3.86 -9.50 21.50
N LEU A 288 -4.96 -9.36 20.75
CA LEU A 288 -4.95 -9.58 19.30
C LEU A 288 -3.97 -8.61 18.61
N ALA A 289 -4.06 -7.32 18.93
CA ALA A 289 -3.16 -6.30 18.36
C ALA A 289 -1.68 -6.61 18.66
N LEU A 290 -1.36 -7.01 19.89
CA LEU A 290 0.01 -7.38 20.29
C LEU A 290 0.47 -8.70 19.64
N SER A 291 -0.42 -9.67 19.46
CA SER A 291 -0.11 -10.92 18.75
C SER A 291 0.24 -10.65 17.29
N VAL A 292 -0.56 -9.81 16.61
CA VAL A 292 -0.29 -9.41 15.22
C VAL A 292 0.98 -8.56 15.12
N LEU A 293 1.20 -7.61 16.06
CA LEU A 293 2.42 -6.82 16.14
C LEU A 293 3.66 -7.72 16.26
N ALA A 294 3.63 -8.67 17.17
CA ALA A 294 4.75 -9.58 17.39
C ALA A 294 5.03 -10.46 16.17
N VAL A 295 4.00 -11.10 15.61
CA VAL A 295 4.13 -11.98 14.44
C VAL A 295 4.66 -11.22 13.23
N SER A 296 4.02 -10.11 12.88
CA SER A 296 4.36 -9.34 11.68
C SER A 296 5.73 -8.69 11.80
N SER A 297 6.02 -8.06 12.96
CA SER A 297 7.31 -7.41 13.17
C SER A 297 8.45 -8.42 13.23
N LEU A 298 8.27 -9.58 13.88
CA LEU A 298 9.30 -10.62 13.93
C LEU A 298 9.58 -11.20 12.55
N ALA A 299 8.54 -11.53 11.78
CA ALA A 299 8.70 -12.06 10.42
C ALA A 299 9.47 -11.08 9.51
N LEU A 300 9.11 -9.81 9.52
CA LEU A 300 9.78 -8.81 8.70
C LEU A 300 11.16 -8.42 9.23
N LEU A 301 11.37 -8.49 10.54
CA LEU A 301 12.69 -8.29 11.14
C LEU A 301 13.66 -9.41 10.71
N ILE A 302 13.21 -10.66 10.71
CA ILE A 302 14.00 -11.79 10.21
C ILE A 302 14.28 -11.59 8.70
N LEU A 303 13.27 -11.23 7.91
CA LEU A 303 13.46 -10.98 6.48
C LEU A 303 14.45 -9.83 6.23
N SER A 304 14.43 -8.79 7.07
CA SER A 304 15.34 -7.64 6.92
C SER A 304 16.82 -7.98 7.14
N LEU A 305 17.13 -9.12 7.78
CA LEU A 305 18.50 -9.62 7.86
C LEU A 305 19.06 -10.04 6.51
N PHE A 306 18.19 -10.40 5.56
CA PHE A 306 18.58 -10.96 4.25
C PHE A 306 18.27 -10.04 3.08
N ALA A 307 17.26 -9.17 3.22
CA ALA A 307 16.77 -8.33 2.14
C ALA A 307 16.34 -6.95 2.66
N GLU A 308 16.24 -5.98 1.76
CA GLU A 308 15.65 -4.68 2.07
C GLU A 308 14.13 -4.82 2.26
N VAL A 309 13.63 -4.43 3.43
CA VAL A 309 12.21 -4.46 3.79
C VAL A 309 11.68 -3.04 3.87
N TYR A 310 10.66 -2.74 3.06
CA TYR A 310 10.02 -1.43 3.12
C TYR A 310 9.19 -1.27 4.39
N PHE A 311 9.25 -0.10 5.02
CA PHE A 311 8.59 0.21 6.29
C PHE A 311 7.07 -0.04 6.29
N TYR A 312 6.41 0.19 5.16
CA TYR A 312 4.97 0.00 5.02
C TYR A 312 4.54 -1.47 4.89
N TRP A 313 5.46 -2.41 4.68
CA TRP A 313 5.09 -3.82 4.68
C TRP A 313 4.60 -4.30 6.04
N ASN A 314 5.03 -3.63 7.12
CA ASN A 314 4.61 -3.92 8.48
C ASN A 314 3.32 -3.19 8.90
N ILE A 315 2.55 -2.65 7.96
CA ILE A 315 1.37 -1.83 8.25
C ILE A 315 0.32 -2.59 9.07
N VAL A 316 0.16 -3.90 8.83
CA VAL A 316 -0.78 -4.78 9.55
C VAL A 316 -0.42 -4.87 11.04
N ALA A 317 0.87 -4.82 11.40
CA ALA A 317 1.34 -4.82 12.77
C ALA A 317 0.83 -3.63 13.59
N PHE A 318 0.85 -2.44 12.98
CA PHE A 318 0.49 -1.20 13.66
C PHE A 318 -1.01 -0.89 13.57
N LEU A 319 -1.71 -1.48 12.59
CA LEU A 319 -3.11 -1.19 12.30
C LEU A 319 -4.02 -1.38 13.53
N LEU A 320 -3.96 -2.56 14.17
CA LEU A 320 -4.85 -2.88 15.29
C LEU A 320 -4.53 -2.12 16.58
N LEU A 321 -3.36 -1.49 16.65
CA LEU A 321 -2.98 -0.62 17.76
C LEU A 321 -3.69 0.75 17.68
N MET A 322 -3.96 1.26 16.46
CA MET A 322 -4.48 2.63 16.26
C MET A 322 -5.79 2.91 16.98
N PRO A 323 -6.84 2.05 16.91
CA PRO A 323 -8.06 2.30 17.64
C PRO A 323 -7.89 2.19 19.18
N LEU A 324 -6.79 1.62 19.67
CA LEU A 324 -6.53 1.38 21.09
C LEU A 324 -5.58 2.42 21.70
N VAL A 325 -4.55 2.82 20.96
CA VAL A 325 -3.39 3.58 21.48
C VAL A 325 -3.79 4.90 22.13
N ALA A 326 -4.86 5.55 21.66
CA ALA A 326 -5.41 6.77 22.25
C ALA A 326 -5.74 6.60 23.74
N GLY A 327 -6.17 5.40 24.17
CA GLY A 327 -6.45 5.03 25.56
C GLY A 327 -5.22 4.95 26.45
N TRP A 328 -4.05 4.82 25.85
CA TRP A 328 -2.79 4.56 26.56
C TRP A 328 -1.88 5.78 26.60
N ILE A 329 -2.21 6.87 25.90
CA ILE A 329 -1.47 8.13 26.00
C ILE A 329 -1.80 8.78 27.35
N GLN A 330 -0.87 8.69 28.29
CA GLN A 330 -1.05 9.18 29.65
C GLN A 330 -0.91 10.70 29.76
N ARG A 331 -0.14 11.33 28.88
CA ARG A 331 0.19 12.75 28.93
C ARG A 331 -0.34 13.49 27.70
N ARG A 332 -1.09 14.58 27.91
CA ARG A 332 -1.68 15.38 26.84
C ARG A 332 -0.66 15.94 25.84
N TRP A 333 0.54 16.26 26.32
CA TRP A 333 1.59 16.77 25.45
C TRP A 333 2.10 15.70 24.45
N LEU A 334 2.11 14.41 24.82
CA LEU A 334 2.44 13.34 23.88
C LEU A 334 1.43 13.24 22.74
N LEU A 335 0.14 13.42 23.01
CA LEU A 335 -0.87 13.50 21.96
C LEU A 335 -0.62 14.71 21.08
N ALA A 336 -0.44 15.90 21.69
CA ALA A 336 -0.25 17.13 20.94
C ALA A 336 0.99 17.07 20.02
N ILE A 337 2.12 16.59 20.53
CA ILE A 337 3.36 16.51 19.73
C ILE A 337 3.25 15.47 18.61
N GLN A 338 2.57 14.34 18.83
CA GLN A 338 2.29 13.38 17.76
C GLN A 338 1.39 13.97 16.66
N LEU A 339 0.37 14.74 17.03
CA LEU A 339 -0.50 15.42 16.08
C LEU A 339 0.26 16.50 15.30
N ILE A 340 1.11 17.29 15.96
CA ILE A 340 1.96 18.28 15.30
C ILE A 340 2.94 17.58 14.34
N TYR A 341 3.58 16.49 14.77
CA TYR A 341 4.47 15.69 13.94
C TYR A 341 3.80 15.23 12.66
N GLY A 342 2.61 14.62 12.78
CA GLY A 342 1.84 14.17 11.64
C GLY A 342 1.34 15.31 10.75
N LEU A 343 0.95 16.45 11.34
CA LEU A 343 0.53 17.62 10.57
C LEU A 343 1.68 18.20 9.76
N VAL A 344 2.87 18.33 10.36
CA VAL A 344 4.08 18.76 9.64
C VAL A 344 4.39 17.81 8.49
N PHE A 345 4.34 16.49 8.74
CA PHE A 345 4.53 15.48 7.70
C PHE A 345 3.51 15.62 6.57
N ALA A 346 2.22 15.82 6.89
CA ALA A 346 1.17 15.98 5.91
C ALA A 346 1.36 17.26 5.07
N LEU A 347 1.76 18.38 5.68
CA LEU A 347 2.08 19.63 4.98
C LEU A 347 3.29 19.46 4.06
N LEU A 348 4.35 18.80 4.53
CA LEU A 348 5.50 18.47 3.69
C LEU A 348 5.10 17.56 2.52
N SER A 349 4.22 16.60 2.73
CA SER A 349 3.68 15.76 1.66
C SER A 349 2.90 16.57 0.62
N VAL A 350 2.08 17.53 1.06
CA VAL A 350 1.39 18.44 0.13
C VAL A 350 2.39 19.22 -0.71
N VAL A 351 3.40 19.83 -0.11
CA VAL A 351 4.45 20.55 -0.87
C VAL A 351 5.12 19.61 -1.85
N ASN A 352 5.55 18.43 -1.39
CA ASN A 352 6.34 17.48 -2.16
C ASN A 352 5.61 16.92 -3.39
N PHE A 353 4.33 16.61 -3.26
CA PHE A 353 3.54 15.94 -4.31
C PHE A 353 2.67 16.88 -5.14
N THR A 354 2.45 18.13 -4.71
CA THR A 354 1.58 19.05 -5.47
C THR A 354 2.26 20.33 -5.94
N LEU A 355 3.34 20.73 -5.28
CA LEU A 355 4.05 21.98 -5.65
C LEU A 355 5.40 21.68 -6.29
N VAL A 356 6.34 21.17 -5.51
CA VAL A 356 7.72 20.88 -5.97
C VAL A 356 8.33 19.79 -5.10
N PRO A 357 9.13 18.86 -5.66
CA PRO A 357 9.89 17.91 -4.85
C PRO A 357 10.77 18.65 -3.83
N ILE A 358 10.62 18.36 -2.55
CA ILE A 358 11.29 19.10 -1.46
C ILE A 358 12.81 19.05 -1.61
N THR A 359 13.36 17.91 -2.04
CA THR A 359 14.80 17.75 -2.27
C THR A 359 15.36 18.73 -3.28
N ASN A 360 14.57 19.11 -4.32
CA ASN A 360 14.97 20.08 -5.31
C ASN A 360 15.11 21.51 -4.75
N LEU A 361 14.44 21.81 -3.62
CA LEU A 361 14.60 23.10 -2.92
C LEU A 361 16.00 23.23 -2.29
N PHE A 362 16.64 22.11 -1.95
CA PHE A 362 17.95 22.03 -1.31
C PHE A 362 19.06 21.57 -2.28
N GLY A 363 18.80 21.60 -3.60
CA GLY A 363 19.80 21.23 -4.62
C GLY A 363 19.97 19.72 -4.83
N GLY A 364 19.15 18.89 -4.18
CA GLY A 364 19.09 17.44 -4.42
C GLY A 364 18.13 17.09 -5.58
N ASN A 365 18.16 15.84 -6.01
CA ASN A 365 17.24 15.27 -6.97
C ASN A 365 16.52 14.09 -6.34
N ASP A 366 15.21 14.22 -6.18
CA ASP A 366 14.33 13.09 -5.90
C ASP A 366 13.64 12.67 -7.21
N TRP A 367 14.29 11.77 -7.92
CA TRP A 367 13.78 11.28 -9.21
C TRP A 367 12.40 10.64 -9.09
N THR A 368 12.11 9.98 -7.97
CA THR A 368 10.83 9.32 -7.74
C THR A 368 9.67 10.31 -7.70
N VAL A 369 9.85 11.42 -6.98
CA VAL A 369 8.81 12.46 -6.91
C VAL A 369 8.88 13.37 -8.13
N ALA A 370 10.07 13.72 -8.63
CA ALA A 370 10.20 14.57 -9.81
C ALA A 370 9.55 13.93 -11.06
N SER A 371 9.59 12.59 -11.18
CA SER A 371 9.01 11.85 -12.30
C SER A 371 7.49 11.81 -12.34
N ILE A 372 6.76 12.28 -11.31
CA ILE A 372 5.29 12.30 -11.36
C ILE A 372 4.71 13.47 -12.15
N TYR A 373 5.52 14.52 -12.36
CA TYR A 373 5.08 15.72 -13.04
C TYR A 373 5.26 15.65 -14.55
N GLY A 374 4.56 16.53 -15.28
CA GLY A 374 4.83 16.82 -16.69
C GLY A 374 4.28 15.82 -17.72
N TRP A 375 3.67 14.73 -17.32
CA TRP A 375 3.16 13.68 -18.22
C TRP A 375 2.15 14.15 -19.27
N PRO A 376 1.22 15.11 -18.98
CA PRO A 376 0.33 15.62 -20.04
C PRO A 376 1.07 16.26 -21.22
N ALA A 377 2.21 16.94 -20.96
CA ALA A 377 3.02 17.52 -22.03
C ALA A 377 3.77 16.45 -22.84
N VAL A 378 4.25 15.39 -22.16
CA VAL A 378 4.88 14.24 -22.85
C VAL A 378 3.86 13.51 -23.72
N ALA A 379 2.66 13.28 -23.17
CA ALA A 379 1.58 12.59 -23.90
C ALA A 379 1.18 13.35 -25.18
N ALA A 380 0.93 14.65 -25.06
CA ALA A 380 0.61 15.48 -26.22
C ALA A 380 1.70 15.42 -27.30
N ARG A 381 2.98 15.44 -26.88
CA ARG A 381 4.09 15.35 -27.82
C ARG A 381 4.24 13.96 -28.44
N VAL A 382 3.96 12.91 -27.68
CA VAL A 382 3.96 11.53 -28.19
C VAL A 382 2.85 11.37 -29.24
N GLU A 383 1.63 11.87 -28.99
CA GLU A 383 0.50 11.82 -29.96
C GLU A 383 0.87 12.52 -31.29
N GLU A 384 1.51 13.70 -31.24
CA GLU A 384 1.97 14.39 -32.44
C GLU A 384 3.01 13.56 -33.21
N LEU A 385 4.00 12.99 -32.53
CA LEU A 385 5.05 12.19 -33.13
C LEU A 385 4.55 10.84 -33.66
N GLU A 386 3.52 10.22 -33.03
CA GLU A 386 2.86 9.04 -33.58
C GLU A 386 2.25 9.30 -34.93
N HIS A 387 1.55 10.45 -35.08
CA HIS A 387 1.00 10.87 -36.38
C HIS A 387 2.08 11.21 -37.41
N GLU A 388 3.19 11.82 -36.99
CA GLU A 388 4.29 12.20 -37.88
C GLU A 388 5.05 10.99 -38.40
N HIS A 389 5.36 10.02 -37.52
CA HIS A 389 6.23 8.89 -37.86
C HIS A 389 5.47 7.59 -38.20
N GLN A 390 4.14 7.54 -37.97
CA GLN A 390 3.30 6.36 -38.28
C GLN A 390 3.81 5.07 -37.65
N VAL A 391 4.23 5.14 -36.36
CA VAL A 391 4.80 4.02 -35.63
C VAL A 391 3.79 2.92 -35.33
N GLY A 392 4.25 1.69 -35.17
CA GLY A 392 3.40 0.53 -34.89
C GLY A 392 2.99 0.42 -33.41
N PHE A 393 3.77 0.97 -32.49
CA PHE A 393 3.46 0.94 -31.05
C PHE A 393 4.25 2.01 -30.27
N VAL A 394 3.81 2.25 -29.04
CA VAL A 394 4.48 3.13 -28.06
C VAL A 394 5.03 2.30 -26.90
N ALA A 395 6.27 2.53 -26.55
CA ALA A 395 6.95 1.86 -25.46
C ALA A 395 7.60 2.85 -24.49
N ALA A 396 7.98 2.36 -23.34
CA ALA A 396 8.80 3.11 -22.39
C ALA A 396 9.93 2.23 -21.82
N SER A 397 10.95 2.88 -21.27
CA SER A 397 12.14 2.21 -20.74
C SER A 397 11.91 1.53 -19.38
N ARG A 398 10.74 1.69 -18.76
CA ARG A 398 10.44 1.21 -17.41
C ARG A 398 8.93 1.10 -17.20
N TYR A 399 8.47 0.14 -16.39
CA TYR A 399 7.05 -0.09 -16.13
C TYR A 399 6.33 1.14 -15.55
N THR A 400 6.97 1.90 -14.63
CA THR A 400 6.36 3.13 -14.08
C THR A 400 6.26 4.24 -15.12
N THR A 401 7.22 4.35 -16.03
CA THR A 401 7.23 5.31 -17.14
C THR A 401 6.14 4.94 -18.15
N ALA A 402 6.02 3.65 -18.52
CA ALA A 402 4.95 3.14 -19.38
C ALA A 402 3.56 3.42 -18.78
N ALA A 403 3.40 3.15 -17.49
CA ALA A 403 2.14 3.36 -16.80
C ALA A 403 1.74 4.84 -16.72
N GLN A 404 2.68 5.73 -16.40
CA GLN A 404 2.46 7.16 -16.35
C GLN A 404 2.08 7.73 -17.73
N LEU A 405 2.82 7.31 -18.76
CA LEU A 405 2.53 7.69 -20.13
C LEU A 405 1.16 7.15 -20.57
N GLY A 406 0.88 5.87 -20.33
CA GLY A 406 -0.40 5.25 -20.65
C GLY A 406 -1.56 5.91 -19.92
N PHE A 407 -1.37 6.31 -18.64
CA PHE A 407 -2.39 7.06 -17.90
C PHE A 407 -2.65 8.42 -18.54
N ALA A 408 -1.62 9.14 -18.97
CA ALA A 408 -1.74 10.46 -19.58
C ALA A 408 -2.33 10.41 -21.00
N LEU A 409 -2.01 9.36 -21.77
CA LEU A 409 -2.58 9.09 -23.12
C LEU A 409 -3.97 8.44 -23.08
N HIS A 410 -4.46 8.05 -21.90
CA HIS A 410 -5.65 7.19 -21.78
C HIS A 410 -5.54 5.89 -22.60
N ASN A 411 -4.34 5.35 -22.69
CA ASN A 411 -4.02 4.19 -23.52
C ASN A 411 -3.35 3.09 -22.68
N ALA A 412 -4.00 1.93 -22.56
CA ALA A 412 -3.45 0.78 -21.82
C ALA A 412 -2.48 -0.08 -22.66
N ASP A 413 -2.30 0.22 -23.95
CA ASP A 413 -1.43 -0.57 -24.83
C ASP A 413 0.00 -0.02 -24.92
N VAL A 414 0.30 1.08 -24.22
CA VAL A 414 1.69 1.49 -23.99
C VAL A 414 2.42 0.39 -23.23
N THR A 415 3.55 -0.08 -23.73
CA THR A 415 4.32 -1.18 -23.12
C THR A 415 5.62 -0.73 -22.47
N ALA A 416 6.24 -1.59 -21.68
CA ALA A 416 7.58 -1.39 -21.13
C ALA A 416 8.59 -2.31 -21.84
N LEU A 417 9.75 -1.74 -22.22
CA LEU A 417 10.90 -2.48 -22.71
C LEU A 417 12.02 -2.36 -21.66
N ALA A 418 12.00 -3.20 -20.65
CA ALA A 418 12.90 -3.14 -19.51
C ALA A 418 13.59 -4.50 -19.29
N ASP A 419 14.80 -4.49 -18.71
CA ASP A 419 15.48 -5.72 -18.31
C ASP A 419 14.81 -6.42 -17.11
N ARG A 420 14.02 -5.65 -16.34
CA ARG A 420 13.28 -6.20 -15.20
C ARG A 420 11.98 -6.80 -15.67
N HIS A 421 11.74 -8.06 -15.28
CA HIS A 421 10.45 -8.71 -15.46
C HIS A 421 9.32 -7.93 -14.74
N ASP A 422 8.27 -7.58 -15.47
CA ASP A 422 7.11 -6.84 -14.96
C ASP A 422 5.79 -7.30 -15.63
N GLN A 423 4.67 -6.68 -15.28
CA GLN A 423 3.36 -7.13 -15.78
C GLN A 423 3.19 -6.86 -17.28
N TYR A 424 3.93 -5.94 -17.88
CA TYR A 424 3.84 -5.68 -19.32
C TYR A 424 4.35 -6.85 -20.15
N ASP A 425 5.27 -7.69 -19.64
CA ASP A 425 5.74 -8.91 -20.32
C ASP A 425 4.63 -9.92 -20.57
N PHE A 426 3.53 -9.87 -19.80
CA PHE A 426 2.36 -10.74 -19.97
C PHE A 426 1.28 -10.12 -20.87
N TRP A 427 1.40 -8.84 -21.20
CA TRP A 427 0.43 -8.12 -22.02
C TRP A 427 0.90 -7.81 -23.42
N PHE A 428 2.21 -7.69 -23.61
CA PHE A 428 2.83 -7.36 -24.88
C PHE A 428 3.30 -8.63 -25.60
N ASP A 429 2.82 -8.85 -26.83
CA ASP A 429 3.34 -9.89 -27.70
C ASP A 429 4.42 -9.30 -28.62
N PRO A 430 5.72 -9.47 -28.29
CA PRO A 430 6.77 -8.89 -29.09
C PRO A 430 6.83 -9.46 -30.51
N LYS A 431 6.31 -10.67 -30.75
CA LYS A 431 6.32 -11.30 -32.08
C LYS A 431 5.37 -10.62 -33.04
N ALA A 432 4.28 -10.05 -32.54
CA ALA A 432 3.30 -9.29 -33.35
C ALA A 432 3.85 -7.94 -33.84
N HIS A 433 4.95 -7.47 -33.23
CA HIS A 433 5.55 -6.16 -33.52
C HIS A 433 6.92 -6.22 -34.21
N LEU A 434 7.37 -7.41 -34.60
CA LEU A 434 8.68 -7.57 -35.27
C LEU A 434 8.75 -6.74 -36.56
N GLY A 435 9.84 -6.01 -36.72
CA GLY A 435 10.11 -5.13 -37.87
C GLY A 435 9.34 -3.80 -37.84
N GLN A 436 8.47 -3.55 -36.85
CA GLN A 436 7.77 -2.28 -36.72
C GLN A 436 8.67 -1.21 -36.10
N ASP A 437 8.33 0.05 -36.40
CA ASP A 437 8.92 1.21 -35.73
C ASP A 437 8.12 1.55 -34.47
N ALA A 438 8.77 2.14 -33.45
CA ALA A 438 8.15 2.51 -32.19
C ALA A 438 8.63 3.87 -31.69
N LEU A 439 7.75 4.59 -30.97
CA LEU A 439 8.21 5.67 -30.09
C LEU A 439 8.54 5.08 -28.72
N VAL A 440 9.72 5.44 -28.19
CA VAL A 440 10.18 4.97 -26.89
C VAL A 440 10.43 6.15 -25.96
N VAL A 441 9.65 6.24 -24.89
CA VAL A 441 9.84 7.27 -23.85
C VAL A 441 10.77 6.73 -22.78
N SER A 442 11.92 7.40 -22.58
CA SER A 442 12.94 6.94 -21.64
C SER A 442 13.01 7.80 -20.40
N ASP A 443 13.12 7.11 -19.27
CA ASP A 443 13.51 7.67 -17.98
C ASP A 443 15.01 8.06 -18.02
N PRO A 444 15.40 9.26 -17.52
CA PRO A 444 16.80 9.68 -17.50
C PRO A 444 17.74 8.77 -16.71
N GLN A 445 17.20 7.98 -15.77
CA GLN A 445 17.97 7.01 -14.98
C GLN A 445 18.30 5.74 -15.77
N ILE A 446 17.56 5.47 -16.84
CA ILE A 446 17.75 4.29 -17.68
C ILE A 446 18.78 4.63 -18.77
N LYS A 447 19.83 3.82 -18.84
CA LYS A 447 20.81 3.95 -19.91
C LYS A 447 20.19 3.50 -21.23
N THR A 448 20.43 4.23 -22.31
CA THR A 448 19.95 3.89 -23.66
C THR A 448 20.36 2.50 -24.11
N GLY A 449 21.56 2.04 -23.70
CA GLY A 449 22.03 0.68 -23.97
C GLY A 449 21.16 -0.48 -23.43
N GLN A 450 20.15 -0.18 -22.60
CA GLN A 450 19.13 -1.17 -22.21
C GLN A 450 17.99 -1.26 -23.22
N ILE A 451 17.77 -0.22 -24.04
CA ILE A 451 16.70 -0.14 -25.04
C ILE A 451 17.23 -0.40 -26.44
N GLU A 452 18.44 0.09 -26.75
CA GLU A 452 19.10 -0.08 -28.06
C GLU A 452 19.04 -1.51 -28.61
N PRO A 453 19.23 -2.59 -27.79
CA PRO A 453 19.20 -3.97 -28.29
C PRO A 453 17.87 -4.43 -28.87
N TYR A 454 16.80 -3.67 -28.71
CA TYR A 454 15.48 -4.00 -29.25
C TYR A 454 15.21 -3.41 -30.64
N PHE A 455 16.10 -2.58 -31.19
CA PHE A 455 15.88 -1.86 -32.43
C PHE A 455 17.11 -1.91 -33.34
N GLU A 456 16.88 -1.87 -34.65
CA GLU A 456 17.98 -1.69 -35.62
C GLU A 456 18.66 -0.32 -35.45
N THR A 457 17.84 0.72 -35.21
CA THR A 457 18.36 2.05 -34.85
C THR A 457 17.51 2.66 -33.74
N LEU A 458 18.13 3.46 -32.88
CA LEU A 458 17.46 4.22 -31.84
C LEU A 458 17.91 5.69 -31.90
N LYS A 459 17.04 6.60 -32.36
CA LYS A 459 17.35 8.00 -32.58
C LYS A 459 16.59 8.88 -31.58
N LEU A 460 17.30 9.71 -30.81
CA LEU A 460 16.68 10.73 -29.97
C LEU A 460 15.97 11.77 -30.87
N LEU A 461 14.66 11.91 -30.71
CA LEU A 461 13.87 12.95 -31.39
C LEU A 461 13.83 14.21 -30.55
N GLU A 462 13.47 14.08 -29.27
CA GLU A 462 13.19 15.21 -28.41
C GLU A 462 13.47 14.91 -26.92
N THR A 463 13.69 15.97 -26.15
CA THR A 463 13.76 15.93 -24.69
C THR A 463 12.74 16.91 -24.11
N VAL A 464 11.76 16.39 -23.40
CA VAL A 464 10.67 17.18 -22.78
C VAL A 464 11.04 17.48 -21.32
N PRO A 465 11.28 18.75 -20.95
CA PRO A 465 11.59 19.11 -19.57
C PRO A 465 10.32 19.18 -18.71
N PHE A 466 10.41 18.70 -17.48
CA PHE A 466 9.40 18.94 -16.45
C PHE A 466 9.87 20.11 -15.59
N GLU A 467 9.12 21.20 -15.62
CA GLU A 467 9.52 22.43 -14.94
C GLU A 467 8.61 22.74 -13.75
N ARG A 468 9.22 23.19 -12.67
CA ARG A 468 8.55 23.75 -11.50
C ARG A 468 9.27 25.01 -11.04
N PHE A 469 8.51 26.12 -10.91
CA PHE A 469 9.04 27.43 -10.49
C PHE A 469 10.29 27.87 -11.28
N GLY A 470 10.26 27.67 -12.60
CA GLY A 470 11.35 28.05 -13.51
C GLY A 470 12.60 27.16 -13.43
N LYS A 471 12.53 26.02 -12.74
CA LYS A 471 13.61 25.04 -12.67
C LYS A 471 13.18 23.72 -13.32
N VAL A 472 14.06 23.17 -14.14
CA VAL A 472 13.88 21.81 -14.68
C VAL A 472 14.18 20.81 -13.56
N ILE A 473 13.16 20.03 -13.17
CA ILE A 473 13.25 19.01 -12.12
C ILE A 473 13.42 17.60 -12.65
N TYR A 474 13.03 17.38 -13.92
CA TYR A 474 13.10 16.08 -14.60
C TYR A 474 13.14 16.28 -16.11
N ARG A 475 13.51 15.24 -16.88
CA ARG A 475 13.48 15.25 -18.35
C ARG A 475 13.04 13.90 -18.86
N ALA A 476 11.99 13.84 -19.67
CA ALA A 476 11.66 12.66 -20.46
C ALA A 476 12.34 12.78 -21.82
N ARG A 477 12.87 11.67 -22.34
CA ARG A 477 13.47 11.61 -23.68
C ARG A 477 12.60 10.76 -24.57
N ILE A 478 12.28 11.25 -25.77
CA ILE A 478 11.48 10.53 -26.74
C ILE A 478 12.41 10.10 -27.88
N TYR A 479 12.44 8.80 -28.14
CA TYR A 479 13.25 8.19 -29.20
C TYR A 479 12.34 7.60 -30.26
N LEU A 480 12.80 7.60 -31.51
CA LEU A 480 12.30 6.76 -32.59
C LEU A 480 13.20 5.52 -32.66
N GLY A 481 12.64 4.35 -32.39
CA GLY A 481 13.25 3.06 -32.64
C GLY A 481 12.73 2.48 -33.94
N THR A 482 13.61 2.11 -34.86
CA THR A 482 13.23 1.50 -36.13
C THR A 482 13.56 0.02 -36.15
N GLY A 483 12.73 -0.80 -36.80
CA GLY A 483 12.97 -2.21 -37.00
C GLY A 483 13.02 -2.99 -35.70
N PHE A 484 11.93 -2.99 -34.91
CA PHE A 484 11.86 -3.72 -33.62
C PHE A 484 12.21 -5.21 -33.78
N HIS A 485 13.07 -5.71 -32.94
CA HIS A 485 13.44 -7.13 -32.88
C HIS A 485 13.71 -7.58 -31.44
N LEU A 486 13.66 -8.88 -31.20
CA LEU A 486 14.04 -9.41 -29.89
C LEU A 486 15.57 -9.34 -29.73
N PRO A 487 16.08 -8.85 -28.59
CA PRO A 487 17.51 -8.89 -28.34
C PRO A 487 17.99 -10.34 -28.35
N HIS A 488 19.15 -10.58 -28.96
CA HIS A 488 19.78 -11.89 -28.91
C HIS A 488 20.01 -12.28 -27.46
N ALA A 489 19.54 -13.48 -27.06
CA ALA A 489 19.80 -14.02 -25.73
C ALA A 489 21.31 -13.99 -25.48
N LYS A 490 21.73 -13.25 -24.44
CA LYS A 490 23.11 -13.21 -23.97
C LYS A 490 23.51 -14.53 -23.34
#